data_1b5650099f3f95192cc28be7d6bb6855
#
_entry.id   1b5650099f3f95192cc28be7d6bb6855
#
_cell.length_a   1.000
_cell.length_b   1.000
_cell.length_c   1.000
_cell.angle_alpha   90.00
_cell.angle_beta   90.00
_cell.angle_gamma   90.00
#
_symmetry.space_group_name_H-M   'P 1'
#
loop_
_entity.id
_entity.type
_entity.pdbx_description
1 polymer ?
#
loop_
_entity_poly.entity_id
_entity_poly.type
_entity_poly.pdbx_seq_one_letter_code
_entity_poly.pdbx_strand_id
1 'polypeptide(L)'
;NNFSLGKLYSHPFYRLLRRALRPSGVGVVQSTSPYLAPRSYWCIVNTLAAADLHPRPYHTHVPSFGDWGFVLVAHAQREAPRRLAVADLRYLSDELLPGLFVFPRDQRPPEVEINRLSDQLLVHYYEQDLRGPGGRRS
;
A
#
# COMPACT_ATOMS: atom_id res chain seq x y z
N ASN A 1 -18.05 -7.99 2.94
CA ASN A 1 -17.76 -8.15 4.35
C ASN A 1 -16.34 -7.66 4.65
N ASN A 2 -16.20 -6.48 5.27
CA ASN A 2 -14.91 -5.82 5.53
C ASN A 2 -13.98 -6.65 6.42
N PHE A 3 -14.50 -7.45 7.34
CA PHE A 3 -13.69 -8.32 8.20
C PHE A 3 -12.98 -9.42 7.41
N SER A 4 -13.66 -10.02 6.44
CA SER A 4 -13.05 -11.05 5.60
C SER A 4 -11.93 -10.47 4.72
N LEU A 5 -12.13 -9.27 4.18
CA LEU A 5 -11.11 -8.55 3.42
C LEU A 5 -9.92 -8.14 4.30
N GLY A 6 -10.17 -7.71 5.53
CA GLY A 6 -9.11 -7.33 6.48
C GLY A 6 -8.11 -8.45 6.76
N LYS A 7 -8.54 -9.71 6.69
CA LYS A 7 -7.63 -10.87 6.87
C LYS A 7 -6.56 -10.95 5.80
N LEU A 8 -6.86 -10.54 4.56
CA LEU A 8 -5.93 -10.53 3.44
C LEU A 8 -4.83 -9.45 3.56
N TYR A 9 -5.00 -8.52 4.50
CA TYR A 9 -4.03 -7.44 4.76
C TYR A 9 -3.41 -7.56 6.16
N SER A 10 -3.50 -8.74 6.78
CA SER A 10 -3.00 -8.98 8.12
C SER A 10 -1.54 -9.44 8.13
N HIS A 11 -0.87 -9.23 9.26
CA HIS A 11 0.49 -9.70 9.48
C HIS A 11 0.66 -11.21 9.23
N PRO A 12 -0.20 -12.12 9.72
CA PRO A 12 -0.08 -13.55 9.41
C PRO A 12 -0.20 -13.86 7.93
N PHE A 13 -1.10 -13.18 7.21
CA PHE A 13 -1.23 -13.36 5.76
C PHE A 13 0.04 -12.91 5.03
N TYR A 14 0.63 -11.80 5.40
CA TYR A 14 1.86 -11.32 4.78
C TYR A 14 3.08 -12.17 5.09
N ARG A 15 3.11 -12.84 6.22
CA ARG A 15 4.12 -13.87 6.49
C ARG A 15 3.98 -15.06 5.55
N LEU A 16 2.76 -15.47 5.22
CA LEU A 16 2.51 -16.49 4.20
C LEU A 16 2.93 -16.02 2.81
N LEU A 17 2.63 -14.77 2.46
CA LEU A 17 3.09 -14.15 1.21
C LEU A 17 4.61 -14.18 1.11
N ARG A 18 5.31 -13.81 2.18
CA ARG A 18 6.77 -13.86 2.25
C ARG A 18 7.30 -15.25 1.99
N ARG A 19 6.69 -16.26 2.56
CA ARG A 19 7.06 -17.68 2.36
C ARG A 19 6.80 -18.17 0.94
N ALA A 20 5.75 -17.65 0.30
CA ALA A 20 5.39 -18.01 -1.08
C ALA A 20 6.28 -17.32 -2.13
N LEU A 21 6.84 -16.16 -1.82
CA LEU A 21 7.77 -15.46 -2.71
C LEU A 21 9.11 -16.18 -2.80
N ARG A 22 9.58 -16.37 -4.02
CA ARG A 22 10.95 -16.84 -4.26
C ARG A 22 11.97 -15.80 -3.73
N PRO A 23 13.21 -16.20 -3.41
CA PRO A 23 14.23 -15.26 -2.90
C PRO A 23 14.45 -14.02 -3.77
N SER A 24 14.38 -14.17 -5.09
CA SER A 24 14.47 -13.07 -6.07
C SER A 24 13.10 -12.53 -6.52
N GLY A 25 12.02 -13.05 -5.97
CA GLY A 25 10.65 -12.70 -6.35
C GLY A 25 10.25 -11.31 -5.89
N VAL A 26 9.35 -10.70 -6.64
CA VAL A 26 8.72 -9.42 -6.32
C VAL A 26 7.21 -9.61 -6.38
N GLY A 27 6.52 -9.10 -5.38
CA GLY A 27 5.06 -9.07 -5.36
C GLY A 27 4.56 -7.63 -5.41
N VAL A 28 3.28 -7.48 -5.71
CA VAL A 28 2.57 -6.20 -5.63
C VAL A 28 1.31 -6.41 -4.79
N VAL A 29 1.15 -5.57 -3.79
CA VAL A 29 -0.07 -5.51 -2.99
C VAL A 29 -0.86 -4.29 -3.44
N GLN A 30 -2.05 -4.53 -3.98
CA GLN A 30 -3.00 -3.46 -4.23
C GLN A 30 -3.51 -2.97 -2.88
N SER A 31 -3.36 -1.68 -2.64
CA SER A 31 -3.74 -1.04 -1.40
C SER A 31 -4.78 0.03 -1.71
N THR A 32 -5.28 0.70 -0.72
CA THR A 32 -6.26 1.77 -0.93
C THR A 32 -5.59 3.08 -1.36
N SER A 33 -6.36 4.15 -1.51
CA SER A 33 -5.83 5.46 -1.87
C SER A 33 -5.02 6.08 -0.72
N PRO A 34 -3.76 6.48 -0.92
CA PRO A 34 -3.01 7.21 0.08
C PRO A 34 -3.54 8.63 0.33
N TYR A 35 -4.36 9.14 -0.59
CA TYR A 35 -5.03 10.43 -0.46
C TYR A 35 -6.34 10.34 0.34
N LEU A 36 -7.20 9.38 -0.01
CA LEU A 36 -8.52 9.23 0.62
C LEU A 36 -8.48 8.44 1.93
N ALA A 37 -7.57 7.49 2.05
CA ALA A 37 -7.46 6.59 3.18
C ALA A 37 -6.00 6.42 3.64
N PRO A 38 -5.32 7.50 4.06
CA PRO A 38 -3.90 7.49 4.37
C PRO A 38 -3.53 6.52 5.50
N ARG A 39 -4.32 6.45 6.56
CA ARG A 39 -4.07 5.55 7.67
C ARG A 39 -4.12 4.08 7.25
N SER A 40 -5.12 3.73 6.46
CA SER A 40 -5.28 2.37 5.92
C SER A 40 -4.11 2.01 5.02
N TYR A 41 -3.72 2.91 4.13
CA TYR A 41 -2.62 2.68 3.21
C TYR A 41 -1.30 2.44 3.94
N TRP A 42 -0.92 3.32 4.84
CA TRP A 42 0.34 3.21 5.58
C TRP A 42 0.33 2.09 6.63
N CYS A 43 -0.85 1.71 7.15
CA CYS A 43 -1.01 0.51 7.97
C CYS A 43 -0.65 -0.75 7.18
N ILE A 44 -1.07 -0.84 5.92
CA ILE A 44 -0.68 -1.95 5.02
C ILE A 44 0.84 -1.97 4.83
N VAL A 45 1.45 -0.84 4.53
CA VAL A 45 2.91 -0.72 4.35
C VAL A 45 3.66 -1.19 5.61
N ASN A 46 3.26 -0.70 6.78
CA ASN A 46 3.90 -1.06 8.04
C ASN A 46 3.69 -2.54 8.40
N THR A 47 2.53 -3.09 8.09
CA THR A 47 2.24 -4.51 8.33
C THR A 47 3.10 -5.41 7.45
N LEU A 48 3.32 -5.03 6.20
CA LEU A 48 4.25 -5.73 5.30
C LEU A 48 5.69 -5.70 5.83
N ALA A 49 6.15 -4.55 6.30
CA ALA A 49 7.48 -4.42 6.90
C ALA A 49 7.62 -5.29 8.17
N ALA A 50 6.59 -5.34 9.00
CA ALA A 50 6.57 -6.16 10.21
C ALA A 50 6.56 -7.68 9.91
N ALA A 51 6.13 -8.07 8.72
CA ALA A 51 6.19 -9.46 8.23
C ALA A 51 7.53 -9.80 7.56
N ASP A 52 8.58 -9.00 7.79
CA ASP A 52 9.92 -9.14 7.22
C ASP A 52 9.98 -9.06 5.68
N LEU A 53 9.02 -8.37 5.09
CA LEU A 53 9.07 -7.95 3.70
C LEU A 53 9.67 -6.53 3.60
N HIS A 54 10.23 -6.21 2.46
CA HIS A 54 10.75 -4.87 2.18
C HIS A 54 9.76 -4.14 1.27
N PRO A 55 8.86 -3.32 1.83
CA PRO A 55 7.86 -2.61 1.05
C PRO A 55 8.45 -1.40 0.33
N ARG A 56 8.05 -1.22 -0.92
CA ARG A 56 8.30 0.00 -1.68
C ARG A 56 6.93 0.56 -2.12
N PRO A 57 6.39 1.53 -1.39
CA PRO A 57 5.09 2.12 -1.72
C PRO A 57 5.17 2.95 -3.00
N TYR A 58 4.11 2.91 -3.78
CA TYR A 58 3.91 3.80 -4.91
C TYR A 58 2.42 4.05 -5.14
N HIS A 59 2.12 5.05 -5.94
CA HIS A 59 0.75 5.39 -6.28
C HIS A 59 0.67 5.90 -7.72
N THR A 60 -0.50 5.80 -8.29
CA THR A 60 -0.77 6.29 -9.64
C THR A 60 -2.23 6.64 -9.80
N HIS A 61 -2.53 7.48 -10.79
CA HIS A 61 -3.91 7.79 -11.15
C HIS A 61 -4.55 6.60 -11.86
N VAL A 62 -5.67 6.14 -11.31
CA VAL A 62 -6.53 5.14 -11.93
C VAL A 62 -7.85 5.82 -12.30
N PRO A 63 -8.24 5.86 -13.59
CA PRO A 63 -9.37 6.68 -14.03
C PRO A 63 -10.68 6.47 -13.28
N SER A 64 -10.94 5.24 -12.83
CA SER A 64 -12.17 4.89 -12.09
C SER A 64 -12.08 5.16 -10.59
N PHE A 65 -10.88 5.33 -10.02
CA PHE A 65 -10.66 5.39 -8.57
C PHE A 65 -9.90 6.64 -8.12
N GLY A 66 -9.32 7.42 -9.04
CA GLY A 66 -8.44 8.53 -8.70
C GLY A 66 -7.04 8.08 -8.32
N ASP A 67 -6.43 8.74 -7.34
CA ASP A 67 -5.11 8.37 -6.84
C ASP A 67 -5.19 7.07 -6.03
N TRP A 68 -4.53 6.04 -6.51
CA TRP A 68 -4.60 4.70 -5.94
C TRP A 68 -3.23 4.15 -5.57
N GLY A 69 -3.15 3.51 -4.41
CA GLY A 69 -1.91 3.05 -3.83
C GLY A 69 -1.64 1.57 -4.05
N PHE A 70 -0.37 1.27 -4.21
CA PHE A 70 0.20 -0.06 -4.37
C PHE A 70 1.47 -0.17 -3.54
N VAL A 71 1.89 -1.38 -3.23
CA VAL A 71 3.15 -1.62 -2.55
C VAL A 71 3.90 -2.75 -3.24
N LEU A 72 5.09 -2.47 -3.74
CA LEU A 72 6.04 -3.50 -4.16
C LEU A 72 6.64 -4.16 -2.92
N VAL A 73 6.75 -5.47 -2.93
CA VAL A 73 7.35 -6.23 -1.84
C VAL A 73 8.40 -7.21 -2.35
N ALA A 74 9.45 -7.38 -1.59
CA ALA A 74 10.54 -8.31 -1.87
C ALA A 74 11.17 -8.81 -0.57
N HIS A 75 12.02 -9.83 -0.65
CA HIS A 75 12.79 -10.34 0.49
C HIS A 75 13.91 -9.41 0.94
N ALA A 76 14.37 -8.53 0.08
CA ALA A 76 15.42 -7.55 0.37
C ALA A 76 15.01 -6.18 -0.14
N GLN A 77 15.61 -5.14 0.42
CA GLN A 77 15.39 -3.79 -0.05
C GLN A 77 15.85 -3.64 -1.50
N ARG A 78 14.99 -3.02 -2.32
CA ARG A 78 15.25 -2.71 -3.72
C ARG A 78 15.09 -1.22 -3.95
N GLU A 79 15.89 -0.68 -4.84
CA GLU A 79 15.67 0.68 -5.32
C GLU A 79 14.38 0.78 -6.14
N ALA A 80 13.78 1.96 -6.14
CA ALA A 80 12.66 2.25 -7.02
C ALA A 80 13.11 2.11 -8.49
N PRO A 81 12.34 1.44 -9.34
CA PRO A 81 12.70 1.26 -10.74
C PRO A 81 12.74 2.62 -11.44
N ARG A 82 13.74 2.81 -12.30
CA ARG A 82 13.95 4.05 -13.06
C ARG A 82 13.74 3.88 -14.55
N ARG A 83 13.72 2.64 -15.03
CA ARG A 83 13.55 2.29 -16.44
C ARG A 83 12.57 1.16 -16.60
N LEU A 84 11.82 1.22 -17.69
CA LEU A 84 10.95 0.15 -18.11
C LEU A 84 11.71 -0.84 -18.99
N ALA A 85 11.44 -2.13 -18.80
CA ALA A 85 11.98 -3.18 -19.66
C ALA A 85 11.27 -3.28 -21.01
N VAL A 86 10.09 -2.66 -21.13
CA VAL A 86 9.23 -2.70 -22.31
C VAL A 86 9.05 -1.29 -22.84
N ALA A 87 9.25 -1.10 -24.13
CA ALA A 87 9.02 0.16 -24.84
C ALA A 87 7.55 0.30 -25.26
N ASP A 88 7.17 1.51 -25.63
CA ASP A 88 5.88 1.85 -26.26
C ASP A 88 4.64 1.49 -25.41
N LEU A 89 4.76 1.58 -24.10
CA LEU A 89 3.60 1.48 -23.23
C LEU A 89 2.70 2.71 -23.36
N ARG A 90 1.39 2.49 -23.32
CA ARG A 90 0.41 3.55 -23.52
C ARG A 90 0.42 4.61 -22.40
N TYR A 91 0.66 4.19 -21.17
CA TYR A 91 0.60 5.08 -19.99
C TYR A 91 1.97 5.36 -19.39
N LEU A 92 2.76 4.31 -19.12
CA LEU A 92 4.05 4.44 -18.47
C LEU A 92 5.16 4.80 -19.44
N SER A 93 6.04 5.68 -18.96
CA SER A 93 7.33 6.02 -19.59
C SER A 93 8.42 6.03 -18.53
N ASP A 94 9.67 5.98 -18.96
CA ASP A 94 10.81 6.13 -18.04
C ASP A 94 10.80 7.47 -17.31
N GLU A 95 10.26 8.49 -17.93
CA GLU A 95 10.11 9.82 -17.36
C GLU A 95 9.05 9.87 -16.25
N LEU A 96 7.92 9.18 -16.44
CA LEU A 96 6.83 9.13 -15.46
C LEU A 96 7.15 8.22 -14.27
N LEU A 97 7.88 7.14 -14.52
CA LEU A 97 8.08 6.06 -13.54
C LEU A 97 8.63 6.53 -12.18
N PRO A 98 9.67 7.37 -12.08
CA PRO A 98 10.17 7.82 -10.79
C PRO A 98 9.15 8.57 -9.95
N GLY A 99 8.25 9.33 -10.59
CA GLY A 99 7.21 10.11 -9.93
C GLY A 99 6.18 9.26 -9.19
N LEU A 100 5.98 8.00 -9.58
CA LEU A 100 5.05 7.09 -8.91
C LEU A 100 5.48 6.81 -7.46
N PHE A 101 6.77 6.89 -7.16
CA PHE A 101 7.35 6.60 -5.85
C PHE A 101 7.51 7.85 -4.97
N VAL A 102 7.05 8.99 -5.44
CA VAL A 102 7.09 10.26 -4.70
C VAL A 102 5.69 10.54 -4.15
N PHE A 103 5.63 10.85 -2.86
CA PHE A 103 4.37 11.19 -2.18
C PHE A 103 4.34 12.66 -1.82
N PRO A 104 3.21 13.36 -2.07
CA PRO A 104 2.99 14.71 -1.54
C PRO A 104 3.12 14.73 -0.02
N ARG A 105 3.45 15.89 0.53
CA ARG A 105 3.70 16.04 1.96
C ARG A 105 2.51 15.61 2.82
N ASP A 106 1.30 15.90 2.39
CA ASP A 106 0.05 15.58 3.06
C ASP A 106 -0.36 14.09 2.93
N GLN A 107 0.34 13.33 2.09
CA GLN A 107 0.13 11.90 1.90
C GLN A 107 1.28 11.04 2.45
N ARG A 108 2.22 11.64 3.18
CA ARG A 108 3.31 10.93 3.83
C ARG A 108 2.82 10.13 5.04
N PRO A 109 3.58 9.11 5.49
CA PRO A 109 3.10 8.20 6.51
C PRO A 109 2.79 8.91 7.82
N PRO A 110 1.53 8.78 8.32
CA PRO A 110 1.21 9.08 9.71
C PRO A 110 1.72 7.96 10.61
N GLU A 111 1.72 8.18 11.93
CA GLU A 111 1.86 7.07 12.87
C GLU A 111 0.63 6.17 12.80
N VAL A 112 0.84 4.90 12.41
CA VAL A 112 -0.20 3.87 12.34
C VAL A 112 0.33 2.56 12.90
N GLU A 113 -0.57 1.76 13.47
CA GLU A 113 -0.24 0.46 14.00
C GLU A 113 -0.29 -0.63 12.94
N ILE A 114 0.26 -1.80 13.30
CA ILE A 114 0.26 -2.99 12.44
C ILE A 114 -1.11 -3.65 12.51
N ASN A 115 -1.65 -4.05 11.37
CA ASN A 115 -2.91 -4.78 11.30
C ASN A 115 -2.69 -6.26 11.68
N ARG A 116 -3.39 -6.70 12.71
CA ARG A 116 -3.38 -8.08 13.19
C ARG A 116 -4.78 -8.68 13.06
N LEU A 117 -4.85 -10.02 12.99
CA LEU A 117 -6.14 -10.71 12.92
C LEU A 117 -7.02 -10.44 14.15
N SER A 118 -6.41 -10.26 15.30
CA SER A 118 -7.11 -10.06 16.57
C SER A 118 -7.77 -8.70 16.73
N ASP A 119 -7.21 -7.65 16.13
CA ASP A 119 -7.64 -6.28 16.33
C ASP A 119 -8.26 -5.61 15.11
N GLN A 120 -8.05 -6.15 13.92
CA GLN A 120 -8.66 -5.66 12.67
C GLN A 120 -8.48 -4.14 12.46
N LEU A 121 -7.33 -3.60 12.83
CA LEU A 121 -7.03 -2.17 12.78
C LEU A 121 -7.23 -1.56 11.40
N LEU A 122 -6.93 -2.30 10.34
CA LEU A 122 -7.10 -1.81 8.98
C LEU A 122 -8.56 -1.48 8.67
N VAL A 123 -9.50 -2.32 9.11
CA VAL A 123 -10.94 -2.07 8.93
C VAL A 123 -11.34 -0.79 9.66
N HIS A 124 -10.85 -0.64 10.89
CA HIS A 124 -11.13 0.53 11.72
C HIS A 124 -10.57 1.82 11.09
N TYR A 125 -9.33 1.80 10.61
CA TYR A 125 -8.74 2.96 9.93
C TYR A 125 -9.48 3.30 8.63
N TYR A 126 -9.87 2.31 7.85
CA TYR A 126 -10.62 2.52 6.61
C TYR A 126 -11.97 3.19 6.88
N GLU A 127 -12.68 2.74 7.92
CA GLU A 127 -13.94 3.37 8.33
C GLU A 127 -13.75 4.80 8.83
N GLN A 128 -12.66 5.08 9.55
CA GLN A 128 -12.31 6.44 9.99
C GLN A 128 -11.99 7.34 8.80
N ASP A 129 -11.20 6.86 7.85
CA ASP A 129 -10.81 7.62 6.66
C ASP A 129 -12.03 7.99 5.81
N LEU A 130 -13.00 7.07 5.65
CA LEU A 130 -14.24 7.32 4.91
C LEU A 130 -15.16 8.34 5.59
N ARG A 131 -15.10 8.45 6.92
CA ARG A 131 -15.91 9.43 7.67
C ARG A 131 -15.37 10.85 7.55
N GLY A 132 -14.13 11.04 7.09
CA GLY A 132 -13.48 12.34 6.90
C GLY A 132 -13.26 13.13 8.19
N PRO A 133 -12.52 14.24 8.15
CA PRO A 133 -12.27 15.09 9.33
C PRO A 133 -13.50 15.90 9.80
N GLY A 134 -14.67 15.72 9.16
CA GLY A 134 -15.90 16.50 9.39
C GLY A 134 -16.96 15.86 10.29
N GLY A 135 -16.68 14.74 10.93
CA GLY A 135 -17.64 14.05 11.79
C GLY A 135 -17.79 14.58 13.20
N ARG A 136 -17.59 15.87 13.44
CA ARG A 136 -18.15 16.50 14.66
C ARG A 136 -19.60 16.90 14.35
N ARG A 137 -20.51 16.04 14.70
CA ARG A 137 -21.89 16.49 14.93
C ARG A 137 -21.92 17.15 16.31
N SER A 138 -22.25 18.42 16.27
CA SER A 138 -22.78 19.17 17.42
C SER A 138 -23.93 18.44 18.07
#